data_1a18f53f900939bf9e8bbf8af1fce0cd
#
_entry.id   1a18f53f900939bf9e8bbf8af1fce0cd
#
_cell.length_a   1.000
_cell.length_b   1.000
_cell.length_c   1.000
_cell.angle_alpha   90.00
_cell.angle_beta   90.00
_cell.angle_gamma   90.00
#
_symmetry.space_group_name_H-M   'P 1'
#
loop_
_entity.id
_entity.type
_entity.pdbx_description
1 polymer ?
#
loop_
_entity_poly.entity_id
_entity_poly.type
_entity_poly.pdbx_seq_one_letter_code
_entity_poly.pdbx_strand_id
1 'polypeptide(L)'
;MQRYKVGLLMISICGTVLVSSGQSRVSKWFYSKQDTNYVQNNQQDLILRVYASQKYSAQTILDRGEKTNLAYRPSNGYLVGLGFNYKFLGVNIGTVFPFAQPDVNRFGKTKFLDFQSHLYLRFLTIDFYTGYYKGLYLENSAAVLNPAPQGIDFYTRGDIRTYSGGFGVYANLNPSKYSVRAPYLQNEWQKKSAGQPMLGFELYWVGSAADSSFVPSKLENKNFFDGINFNKWRFYSMNLTGGYAYTLVIHKRFFVMAGLNGSMGIGEYQLSRVGGSKMNRIYPNFSLNQKLGMGYHFDRLFVGMSLANFQYFTPTPVKQTYIRWSTGNLRFNIAWRISLKKDVEIRPWKWFGS
;
A
#
# COMPACT_ATOMS: atom_id res chain seq x y z
N MET A 1 9.77 15.49 33.59
CA MET A 1 11.00 15.35 32.79
C MET A 1 11.47 13.90 32.83
N GLN A 2 10.85 12.99 32.06
CA GLN A 2 11.28 11.58 31.95
C GLN A 2 10.54 10.89 30.79
N ARG A 3 10.88 11.23 29.53
CA ARG A 3 10.21 10.64 28.35
C ARG A 3 11.10 10.38 27.12
N TYR A 4 12.45 10.33 27.26
CA TYR A 4 13.33 10.17 26.08
C TYR A 4 14.41 9.09 26.22
N LYS A 5 14.17 8.01 26.97
CA LYS A 5 15.19 6.92 27.12
C LYS A 5 14.84 5.57 26.46
N VAL A 6 13.70 5.44 25.78
CA VAL A 6 13.30 4.16 25.16
C VAL A 6 13.71 4.06 23.68
N GLY A 7 13.97 5.18 23.01
CA GLY A 7 14.28 5.21 21.57
C GLY A 7 15.70 4.74 21.18
N LEU A 8 16.65 4.76 22.09
CA LEU A 8 18.06 4.45 21.75
C LEU A 8 18.46 2.98 21.94
N LEU A 9 17.65 2.18 22.62
CA LEU A 9 18.00 0.76 22.89
C LEU A 9 17.69 -0.19 21.75
N MET A 10 16.82 0.19 20.83
CA MET A 10 16.43 -0.69 19.69
C MET A 10 17.41 -0.64 18.51
N ILE A 11 18.21 0.39 18.38
CA ILE A 11 19.21 0.49 17.28
C ILE A 11 20.47 -0.35 17.58
N SER A 12 20.77 -0.62 18.84
CA SER A 12 21.97 -1.36 19.25
C SER A 12 21.83 -2.88 19.13
N ILE A 13 20.61 -3.43 19.08
CA ILE A 13 20.38 -4.89 18.99
C ILE A 13 20.47 -5.41 17.56
N CYS A 14 20.24 -4.58 16.54
CA CYS A 14 20.42 -4.97 15.12
C CYS A 14 21.89 -5.07 14.68
N GLY A 15 22.82 -4.48 15.42
CA GLY A 15 24.24 -4.43 15.02
C GLY A 15 25.11 -5.61 15.48
N THR A 16 24.66 -6.41 16.43
CA THR A 16 25.52 -7.43 17.08
C THR A 16 25.21 -8.89 16.71
N VAL A 17 24.16 -9.16 15.95
CA VAL A 17 23.81 -10.54 15.52
C VAL A 17 24.48 -10.96 14.20
N LEU A 18 25.25 -10.10 13.56
CA LEU A 18 25.85 -10.38 12.25
C LEU A 18 27.30 -10.91 12.27
N VAL A 19 27.86 -11.27 13.40
CA VAL A 19 29.24 -11.77 13.46
C VAL A 19 29.29 -13.12 14.15
N SER A 20 28.96 -14.20 13.47
CA SER A 20 29.65 -15.50 13.58
C SER A 20 29.16 -16.51 12.55
N SER A 21 30.07 -17.15 11.85
CA SER A 21 29.99 -18.38 11.02
C SER A 21 28.85 -18.62 10.04
N GLY A 22 27.87 -17.74 9.92
CA GLY A 22 26.80 -17.77 8.89
C GLY A 22 27.15 -17.01 7.59
N GLN A 23 28.27 -16.33 7.52
CA GLN A 23 28.65 -15.44 6.40
C GLN A 23 28.59 -16.10 5.02
N SER A 24 28.85 -17.39 4.89
CA SER A 24 28.89 -18.04 3.58
C SER A 24 27.51 -18.28 2.94
N ARG A 25 26.48 -18.58 3.74
CA ARG A 25 25.11 -18.81 3.21
C ARG A 25 24.37 -17.48 2.95
N VAL A 26 24.48 -16.54 3.88
CA VAL A 26 23.88 -15.21 3.75
C VAL A 26 24.53 -14.46 2.58
N SER A 27 25.86 -14.49 2.45
CA SER A 27 26.54 -13.86 1.32
C SER A 27 26.14 -14.50 -0.02
N LYS A 28 26.04 -15.83 -0.10
CA LYS A 28 25.54 -16.51 -1.32
C LYS A 28 24.12 -16.07 -1.72
N TRP A 29 23.24 -15.84 -0.76
CA TRP A 29 21.90 -15.35 -1.01
C TRP A 29 21.91 -13.89 -1.54
N PHE A 30 22.71 -12.99 -0.93
CA PHE A 30 22.88 -11.61 -1.39
C PHE A 30 23.51 -11.52 -2.77
N TYR A 31 24.49 -12.37 -3.07
CA TYR A 31 25.22 -12.38 -4.35
C TYR A 31 24.73 -13.44 -5.33
N SER A 32 23.55 -14.04 -5.10
CA SER A 32 22.99 -15.03 -6.02
C SER A 32 22.86 -14.44 -7.42
N LYS A 33 23.47 -15.12 -8.41
CA LYS A 33 23.30 -14.73 -9.81
C LYS A 33 21.88 -15.02 -10.26
N GLN A 34 21.33 -14.14 -11.08
CA GLN A 34 20.04 -14.36 -11.71
C GLN A 34 20.16 -15.45 -12.79
N ASP A 35 19.24 -16.42 -12.79
CA ASP A 35 19.18 -17.45 -13.82
C ASP A 35 18.58 -16.85 -15.10
N THR A 36 19.42 -16.68 -16.12
CA THR A 36 19.06 -16.09 -17.41
C THR A 36 18.06 -16.92 -18.21
N ASN A 37 17.86 -18.22 -17.86
CA ASN A 37 16.79 -19.03 -18.42
C ASN A 37 15.41 -18.62 -17.88
N TYR A 38 15.35 -18.09 -16.67
CA TYR A 38 14.11 -17.64 -16.02
C TYR A 38 13.85 -16.16 -16.19
N VAL A 39 14.88 -15.33 -16.09
CA VAL A 39 14.73 -13.87 -16.10
C VAL A 39 15.72 -13.22 -17.05
N GLN A 40 15.22 -12.40 -17.94
CA GLN A 40 16.02 -11.54 -18.79
C GLN A 40 16.17 -10.18 -18.10
N ASN A 41 17.41 -9.70 -17.99
CA ASN A 41 17.74 -8.42 -17.39
C ASN A 41 17.84 -7.35 -18.47
N ASN A 42 17.01 -6.30 -18.38
CA ASN A 42 16.99 -5.14 -19.26
C ASN A 42 17.24 -3.85 -18.43
N GLN A 43 17.98 -3.94 -17.31
CA GLN A 43 18.19 -2.80 -16.41
C GLN A 43 19.09 -1.70 -17.04
N GLN A 44 19.83 -2.02 -18.08
CA GLN A 44 20.61 -1.06 -18.84
C GLN A 44 19.78 -0.24 -19.84
N ASP A 45 18.55 -0.69 -20.12
CA ASP A 45 17.64 0.05 -20.98
C ASP A 45 16.93 1.15 -20.18
N LEU A 46 16.68 2.27 -20.82
CA LEU A 46 15.78 3.30 -20.33
C LEU A 46 14.35 2.86 -20.63
N ILE A 47 13.52 2.75 -19.58
CA ILE A 47 12.11 2.44 -19.72
C ILE A 47 11.30 3.73 -19.63
N LEU A 48 10.68 4.12 -20.71
CA LEU A 48 9.66 5.18 -20.72
C LEU A 48 8.27 4.56 -20.56
N ARG A 49 7.42 5.18 -19.76
CA ARG A 49 6.10 4.65 -19.45
C ARG A 49 5.05 5.74 -19.54
N VAL A 50 3.92 5.39 -20.15
CA VAL A 50 2.65 6.09 -19.99
C VAL A 50 1.75 5.21 -19.11
N TYR A 51 1.07 5.80 -18.15
CA TYR A 51 0.20 5.04 -17.28
C TYR A 51 -1.10 5.77 -16.97
N ALA A 52 -2.14 4.97 -16.74
CA ALA A 52 -3.37 5.39 -16.07
C ALA A 52 -3.50 4.64 -14.76
N SER A 53 -3.91 5.30 -13.69
CA SER A 53 -4.08 4.63 -12.41
C SER A 53 -5.23 5.19 -11.60
N GLN A 54 -5.87 4.33 -10.80
CA GLN A 54 -6.86 4.69 -9.81
C GLN A 54 -6.33 4.29 -8.43
N LYS A 55 -6.05 5.29 -7.62
CA LYS A 55 -5.71 5.09 -6.21
C LYS A 55 -6.98 5.16 -5.38
N TYR A 56 -7.02 4.40 -4.30
CA TYR A 56 -8.13 4.45 -3.35
C TYR A 56 -7.63 4.30 -1.92
N SER A 57 -8.39 4.88 -1.00
CA SER A 57 -8.21 4.71 0.43
C SER A 57 -9.61 4.68 1.04
N ALA A 58 -9.92 3.67 1.82
CA ALA A 58 -11.24 3.51 2.40
C ALA A 58 -11.12 3.15 3.88
N GLN A 59 -12.00 3.72 4.70
CA GLN A 59 -12.18 3.30 6.08
C GLN A 59 -13.57 2.75 6.28
N THR A 60 -13.68 1.58 6.91
CA THR A 60 -14.97 1.02 7.30
C THR A 60 -14.98 0.82 8.81
N ILE A 61 -15.92 1.46 9.46
CA ILE A 61 -16.18 1.30 10.89
C ILE A 61 -17.25 0.21 11.00
N LEU A 62 -16.93 -0.92 11.63
CA LEU A 62 -17.79 -2.08 11.70
C LEU A 62 -18.27 -2.29 13.13
N ASP A 63 -19.54 -2.56 13.28
CA ASP A 63 -20.14 -3.05 14.48
C ASP A 63 -20.75 -4.44 14.22
N ARG A 64 -20.10 -5.46 14.77
CA ARG A 64 -20.56 -6.85 14.60
C ARG A 64 -21.75 -7.17 15.49
N GLY A 65 -21.88 -6.52 16.64
CA GLY A 65 -23.01 -6.69 17.53
C GLY A 65 -24.29 -6.24 16.86
N GLU A 66 -24.28 -5.05 16.29
CA GLU A 66 -25.43 -4.45 15.61
C GLU A 66 -25.51 -4.80 14.12
N LYS A 67 -24.57 -5.61 13.60
CA LYS A 67 -24.49 -6.03 12.18
C LYS A 67 -24.51 -4.85 11.19
N THR A 68 -23.98 -3.70 11.61
CA THR A 68 -23.98 -2.43 10.85
C THR A 68 -22.56 -1.95 10.59
N ASN A 69 -22.37 -1.22 9.54
CA ASN A 69 -21.08 -0.59 9.25
C ASN A 69 -21.24 0.79 8.60
N LEU A 70 -20.19 1.61 8.71
CA LEU A 70 -20.06 2.91 8.03
C LEU A 70 -18.85 2.85 7.11
N ALA A 71 -19.08 2.87 5.80
CA ALA A 71 -18.04 2.78 4.77
C ALA A 71 -17.74 4.15 4.17
N TYR A 72 -16.70 4.83 4.67
CA TYR A 72 -16.26 6.11 4.16
C TYR A 72 -15.20 5.95 3.08
N ARG A 73 -15.39 6.64 1.95
CA ARG A 73 -14.47 6.62 0.80
C ARG A 73 -14.15 8.02 0.28
N PRO A 74 -12.95 8.25 -0.25
CA PRO A 74 -12.63 9.46 -0.98
C PRO A 74 -13.22 9.41 -2.40
N SER A 75 -13.60 10.57 -2.90
CA SER A 75 -13.98 10.81 -4.29
C SER A 75 -12.76 11.33 -5.06
N ASN A 76 -11.90 10.42 -5.52
CA ASN A 76 -10.73 10.78 -6.30
C ASN A 76 -10.80 10.18 -7.72
N GLY A 77 -10.44 11.00 -8.70
CA GLY A 77 -10.47 10.65 -10.12
C GLY A 77 -9.31 9.74 -10.53
N TYR A 78 -9.33 9.36 -11.78
CA TYR A 78 -8.23 8.64 -12.42
C TYR A 78 -7.02 9.55 -12.58
N LEU A 79 -5.83 9.00 -12.37
CA LEU A 79 -4.55 9.65 -12.60
C LEU A 79 -3.99 9.18 -13.93
N VAL A 80 -3.44 10.10 -14.72
CA VAL A 80 -2.64 9.79 -15.89
C VAL A 80 -1.26 10.39 -15.74
N GLY A 81 -0.25 9.72 -16.25
CA GLY A 81 1.11 10.20 -16.06
C GLY A 81 2.15 9.53 -16.93
N LEU A 82 3.34 10.08 -16.78
CA LEU A 82 4.56 9.59 -17.41
C LEU A 82 5.48 9.04 -16.32
N GLY A 83 6.22 8.01 -16.66
CA GLY A 83 7.23 7.43 -15.79
C GLY A 83 8.48 7.05 -16.58
N PHE A 84 9.59 7.00 -15.88
CA PHE A 84 10.80 6.43 -16.43
C PHE A 84 11.48 5.54 -15.38
N ASN A 85 12.11 4.48 -15.83
CA ASN A 85 12.94 3.63 -15.01
C ASN A 85 14.29 3.44 -15.68
N TYR A 86 15.34 3.55 -14.90
CA TYR A 86 16.70 3.25 -15.33
C TYR A 86 17.45 2.61 -14.16
N LYS A 87 18.00 1.43 -14.37
CA LYS A 87 18.66 0.64 -13.31
C LYS A 87 17.72 0.42 -12.12
N PHE A 88 18.03 1.01 -10.98
CA PHE A 88 17.24 0.93 -9.74
C PHE A 88 16.32 2.15 -9.54
N LEU A 89 16.52 3.22 -10.31
CA LEU A 89 15.76 4.47 -10.19
C LEU A 89 14.49 4.39 -11.02
N GLY A 90 13.36 4.64 -10.39
CA GLY A 90 12.05 4.78 -11.04
C GLY A 90 11.34 6.04 -10.56
N VAL A 91 10.92 6.88 -11.50
CA VAL A 91 10.16 8.09 -11.20
C VAL A 91 8.88 8.09 -12.02
N ASN A 92 7.77 8.44 -11.37
CA ASN A 92 6.47 8.59 -12.01
C ASN A 92 5.90 9.96 -11.63
N ILE A 93 5.46 10.70 -12.64
CA ILE A 93 4.80 11.99 -12.49
C ILE A 93 3.44 11.89 -13.15
N GLY A 94 2.39 12.26 -12.43
CA GLY A 94 1.02 12.18 -12.95
C GLY A 94 0.12 13.25 -12.37
N THR A 95 -0.95 13.49 -13.06
CA THR A 95 -2.01 14.43 -12.68
C THR A 95 -3.37 13.76 -12.78
N VAL A 96 -4.37 14.33 -12.13
CA VAL A 96 -5.75 13.85 -12.25
C VAL A 96 -6.25 14.12 -13.67
N PHE A 97 -6.84 13.10 -14.30
CA PHE A 97 -7.36 13.21 -15.66
C PHE A 97 -8.62 14.06 -15.65
N PRO A 98 -8.64 15.22 -16.34
CA PRO A 98 -9.73 16.20 -16.21
C PRO A 98 -11.11 15.67 -16.60
N PHE A 99 -11.18 14.81 -17.62
CA PHE A 99 -12.45 14.29 -18.18
C PHE A 99 -13.01 13.06 -17.45
N ALA A 100 -12.32 12.53 -16.44
CA ALA A 100 -12.75 11.37 -15.66
C ALA A 100 -12.72 11.67 -14.16
N GLN A 101 -13.17 12.86 -13.79
CA GLN A 101 -13.35 13.24 -12.39
C GLN A 101 -14.74 12.78 -11.90
N PRO A 102 -14.83 12.33 -10.64
CA PRO A 102 -16.12 12.04 -10.03
C PRO A 102 -16.99 13.28 -9.96
N ASP A 103 -18.30 13.08 -10.06
CA ASP A 103 -19.27 14.15 -9.88
C ASP A 103 -19.20 14.69 -8.43
N VAL A 104 -18.75 15.95 -8.30
CA VAL A 104 -18.56 16.62 -7.02
C VAL A 104 -19.88 16.84 -6.30
N ASN A 105 -20.98 17.03 -7.02
CA ASN A 105 -22.30 17.22 -6.41
C ASN A 105 -22.77 15.93 -5.74
N ARG A 106 -22.47 14.79 -6.35
CA ARG A 106 -22.87 13.46 -5.89
C ARG A 106 -21.96 12.92 -4.78
N PHE A 107 -20.64 13.06 -4.92
CA PHE A 107 -19.65 12.41 -4.04
C PHE A 107 -18.92 13.38 -3.11
N GLY A 108 -19.15 14.68 -3.26
CA GLY A 108 -18.35 15.70 -2.59
C GLY A 108 -16.94 15.81 -3.18
N LYS A 109 -16.19 16.78 -2.67
CA LYS A 109 -14.81 17.05 -3.11
C LYS A 109 -13.81 16.42 -2.17
N THR A 110 -12.92 15.58 -2.70
CA THR A 110 -11.76 15.06 -1.97
C THR A 110 -10.50 15.81 -2.37
N LYS A 111 -9.71 16.25 -1.37
CA LYS A 111 -8.32 16.68 -1.56
C LYS A 111 -7.42 15.56 -1.06
N PHE A 112 -6.38 15.19 -1.81
CA PHE A 112 -5.49 14.13 -1.43
C PHE A 112 -4.03 14.41 -1.80
N LEU A 113 -3.13 13.84 -1.01
CA LEU A 113 -1.72 13.66 -1.30
C LEU A 113 -1.39 12.21 -1.00
N ASP A 114 -0.89 11.49 -1.99
CA ASP A 114 -0.56 10.06 -1.87
C ASP A 114 0.79 9.81 -2.50
N PHE A 115 1.74 9.40 -1.67
CA PHE A 115 3.09 9.07 -2.09
C PHE A 115 3.36 7.58 -1.83
N GLN A 116 3.84 6.89 -2.84
CA GLN A 116 4.22 5.48 -2.76
C GLN A 116 5.57 5.30 -3.43
N SER A 117 6.49 4.68 -2.73
CA SER A 117 7.82 4.35 -3.21
C SER A 117 8.12 2.88 -2.96
N HIS A 118 8.71 2.23 -3.95
CA HIS A 118 9.07 0.82 -3.89
C HIS A 118 10.51 0.67 -4.37
N LEU A 119 11.34 0.07 -3.53
CA LEU A 119 12.69 -0.32 -3.91
C LEU A 119 12.74 -1.83 -4.06
N TYR A 120 12.81 -2.30 -5.29
CA TYR A 120 12.91 -3.72 -5.62
C TYR A 120 14.37 -4.10 -5.87
N LEU A 121 15.03 -4.56 -4.81
CA LEU A 121 16.31 -5.24 -4.93
C LEU A 121 16.04 -6.72 -5.24
N ARG A 122 17.04 -7.45 -5.71
CA ARG A 122 16.88 -8.85 -6.04
C ARG A 122 16.46 -9.68 -4.83
N PHE A 123 17.15 -9.52 -3.74
CA PHE A 123 16.94 -10.28 -2.49
C PHE A 123 16.04 -9.58 -1.48
N LEU A 124 15.71 -8.31 -1.71
CA LEU A 124 14.96 -7.48 -0.78
C LEU A 124 13.94 -6.60 -1.52
N THR A 125 12.75 -6.53 -0.97
CA THR A 125 11.74 -5.54 -1.37
C THR A 125 11.53 -4.59 -0.21
N ILE A 126 11.56 -3.30 -0.47
CA ILE A 126 11.25 -2.25 0.51
C ILE A 126 10.10 -1.44 -0.04
N ASP A 127 9.01 -1.40 0.72
CA ASP A 127 7.81 -0.62 0.39
C ASP A 127 7.70 0.53 1.39
N PHE A 128 7.47 1.72 0.89
CA PHE A 128 7.12 2.90 1.68
C PHE A 128 5.92 3.58 1.07
N TYR A 129 4.96 3.95 1.89
CA TYR A 129 3.84 4.74 1.45
C TYR A 129 3.38 5.72 2.54
N THR A 130 2.84 6.83 2.10
CA THR A 130 2.15 7.79 2.97
C THR A 130 1.02 8.43 2.19
N GLY A 131 -0.09 8.67 2.87
CA GLY A 131 -1.30 9.23 2.26
C GLY A 131 -2.02 10.17 3.20
N TYR A 132 -2.57 11.24 2.64
CA TYR A 132 -3.49 12.16 3.27
C TYR A 132 -4.69 12.39 2.38
N TYR A 133 -5.89 12.25 2.93
CA TYR A 133 -7.14 12.51 2.22
C TYR A 133 -8.04 13.38 3.09
N LYS A 134 -8.68 14.39 2.51
CA LYS A 134 -9.68 15.23 3.17
C LYS A 134 -10.92 15.35 2.31
N GLY A 135 -12.07 15.12 2.93
CA GLY A 135 -13.37 15.04 2.27
C GLY A 135 -13.68 13.61 1.83
N LEU A 136 -14.63 12.98 2.49
CA LEU A 136 -15.07 11.61 2.22
C LEU A 136 -16.59 11.58 2.05
N TYR A 137 -17.09 10.57 1.39
CA TYR A 137 -18.51 10.26 1.34
C TYR A 137 -18.79 8.90 1.98
N LEU A 138 -20.01 8.71 2.49
CA LEU A 138 -20.47 7.47 3.05
C LEU A 138 -21.10 6.62 1.92
N GLU A 139 -20.36 5.58 1.48
CA GLU A 139 -20.75 4.74 0.34
C GLU A 139 -22.09 4.04 0.55
N ASN A 140 -22.36 3.58 1.75
CA ASN A 140 -23.58 2.87 2.09
C ASN A 140 -24.65 3.77 2.77
N SER A 141 -24.65 5.08 2.47
CA SER A 141 -25.55 6.05 3.10
C SER A 141 -27.03 5.70 2.94
N ALA A 142 -27.47 5.19 1.79
CA ALA A 142 -28.85 4.80 1.54
C ALA A 142 -29.30 3.61 2.42
N ALA A 143 -28.36 2.76 2.83
CA ALA A 143 -28.67 1.57 3.64
C ALA A 143 -28.64 1.83 5.14
N VAL A 144 -28.01 2.92 5.59
CA VAL A 144 -27.75 3.11 7.04
C VAL A 144 -28.33 4.41 7.60
N LEU A 145 -28.77 5.33 6.76
CA LEU A 145 -29.33 6.61 7.20
C LEU A 145 -30.86 6.62 7.13
N ASN A 146 -31.49 7.23 8.12
CA ASN A 146 -32.93 7.46 8.14
C ASN A 146 -33.24 8.94 8.49
N PRO A 147 -33.83 9.74 7.59
CA PRO A 147 -34.17 9.34 6.22
C PRO A 147 -32.93 9.13 5.33
N ALA A 148 -33.03 8.19 4.42
CA ALA A 148 -32.00 7.97 3.42
C ALA A 148 -31.83 9.22 2.50
N PRO A 149 -30.62 9.45 1.94
CA PRO A 149 -30.44 10.49 0.93
C PRO A 149 -31.36 10.25 -0.26
N GLN A 150 -31.91 11.32 -0.81
CA GLN A 150 -32.79 11.23 -1.99
C GLN A 150 -31.97 11.03 -3.27
N GLY A 151 -32.51 10.27 -4.20
CA GLY A 151 -31.89 10.05 -5.50
C GLY A 151 -30.60 9.23 -5.43
N ILE A 152 -29.61 9.67 -6.20
CA ILE A 152 -28.28 9.01 -6.30
C ILE A 152 -27.20 9.66 -5.44
N ASP A 153 -27.57 10.60 -4.57
CA ASP A 153 -26.63 11.36 -3.76
C ASP A 153 -26.13 10.54 -2.58
N PHE A 154 -24.93 10.86 -2.15
CA PHE A 154 -24.30 10.25 -0.98
C PHE A 154 -24.20 11.25 0.16
N TYR A 155 -24.21 10.76 1.38
CA TYR A 155 -23.90 11.58 2.54
C TYR A 155 -22.40 11.94 2.52
N THR A 156 -22.10 13.22 2.32
CA THR A 156 -20.74 13.72 2.17
C THR A 156 -20.24 14.36 3.45
N ARG A 157 -18.95 14.15 3.77
CA ARG A 157 -18.26 14.66 4.96
C ARG A 157 -16.95 15.33 4.53
N GLY A 158 -17.03 16.60 4.20
CA GLY A 158 -15.86 17.42 3.80
C GLY A 158 -14.82 17.64 4.91
N ASP A 159 -15.20 17.44 6.16
CA ASP A 159 -14.37 17.60 7.35
C ASP A 159 -13.51 16.37 7.69
N ILE A 160 -13.91 15.18 7.28
CA ILE A 160 -13.16 13.95 7.58
C ILE A 160 -11.80 13.98 6.88
N ARG A 161 -10.76 13.78 7.69
CA ARG A 161 -9.35 13.69 7.28
C ARG A 161 -8.84 12.31 7.64
N THR A 162 -8.21 11.62 6.68
CA THR A 162 -7.49 10.38 6.92
C THR A 162 -6.01 10.57 6.61
N TYR A 163 -5.18 9.97 7.40
CA TYR A 163 -3.73 9.94 7.19
C TYR A 163 -3.22 8.52 7.43
N SER A 164 -2.27 8.13 6.63
CA SER A 164 -1.69 6.81 6.70
C SER A 164 -0.23 6.84 6.31
N GLY A 165 0.51 5.90 6.82
CA GLY A 165 1.85 5.63 6.37
C GLY A 165 2.27 4.23 6.73
N GLY A 166 3.21 3.69 5.97
CA GLY A 166 3.73 2.37 6.17
C GLY A 166 5.12 2.19 5.61
N PHE A 167 5.85 1.32 6.26
CA PHE A 167 7.16 0.88 5.86
C PHE A 167 7.22 -0.63 5.98
N GLY A 168 7.58 -1.31 4.91
CA GLY A 168 7.72 -2.76 4.86
C GLY A 168 9.07 -3.18 4.28
N VAL A 169 9.68 -4.21 4.86
CA VAL A 169 10.91 -4.83 4.36
C VAL A 169 10.68 -6.32 4.23
N TYR A 170 10.90 -6.87 3.04
CA TYR A 170 10.62 -8.26 2.74
C TYR A 170 11.83 -8.92 2.10
N ALA A 171 12.29 -10.02 2.69
CA ALA A 171 13.29 -10.89 2.12
C ALA A 171 12.66 -11.77 1.02
N ASN A 172 13.25 -11.72 -0.16
CA ASN A 172 12.86 -12.50 -1.34
C ASN A 172 13.65 -13.82 -1.34
N LEU A 173 12.99 -14.95 -1.10
CA LEU A 173 13.68 -16.22 -0.83
C LEU A 173 14.01 -17.03 -2.09
N ASN A 174 13.55 -16.62 -3.27
CA ASN A 174 13.93 -17.22 -4.56
C ASN A 174 14.42 -16.16 -5.57
N PRO A 175 15.44 -15.34 -5.23
CA PRO A 175 15.86 -14.20 -6.04
C PRO A 175 16.57 -14.58 -7.35
N SER A 176 16.98 -15.82 -7.52
CA SER A 176 17.63 -16.31 -8.73
C SER A 176 16.67 -16.55 -9.88
N LYS A 177 15.46 -17.08 -9.60
CA LYS A 177 14.49 -17.49 -10.62
C LYS A 177 13.26 -16.59 -10.72
N TYR A 178 13.00 -15.76 -9.71
CA TYR A 178 11.85 -14.88 -9.66
C TYR A 178 12.25 -13.41 -9.79
N SER A 179 11.50 -12.65 -10.58
CA SER A 179 11.65 -11.21 -10.70
C SER A 179 10.45 -10.45 -10.14
N VAL A 180 10.65 -9.75 -9.03
CA VAL A 180 9.68 -8.76 -8.52
C VAL A 180 9.57 -7.55 -9.44
N ARG A 181 10.63 -7.24 -10.21
CA ARG A 181 10.69 -6.06 -11.08
C ARG A 181 9.91 -6.20 -12.37
N ALA A 182 9.78 -7.43 -12.89
CA ALA A 182 9.14 -7.66 -14.18
C ALA A 182 7.73 -7.07 -14.28
N PRO A 183 6.80 -7.29 -13.34
CA PRO A 183 5.45 -6.73 -13.39
C PRO A 183 5.36 -5.24 -13.05
N TYR A 184 6.32 -4.68 -12.27
CA TYR A 184 6.19 -3.31 -11.74
C TYR A 184 7.11 -2.30 -12.41
N LEU A 185 8.35 -2.67 -12.70
CA LEU A 185 9.33 -1.77 -13.31
C LEU A 185 9.54 -2.01 -14.80
N GLN A 186 9.20 -3.19 -15.32
CA GLN A 186 9.36 -3.63 -16.71
C GLN A 186 10.82 -3.59 -17.22
N ASN A 187 11.79 -3.40 -16.32
CA ASN A 187 13.22 -3.45 -16.62
C ASN A 187 13.84 -4.85 -16.45
N GLU A 188 13.01 -5.83 -16.15
CA GLU A 188 13.27 -7.26 -16.22
C GLU A 188 12.11 -7.97 -16.93
N TRP A 189 12.37 -9.16 -17.46
CA TRP A 189 11.39 -9.97 -18.15
C TRP A 189 11.41 -11.39 -17.61
N GLN A 190 10.32 -11.82 -16.97
CA GLN A 190 10.15 -13.21 -16.52
C GLN A 190 9.82 -14.09 -17.73
N LYS A 191 10.73 -15.02 -18.11
CA LYS A 191 10.60 -15.90 -19.29
C LYS A 191 10.00 -17.26 -18.97
N LYS A 192 10.12 -17.72 -17.73
CA LYS A 192 9.56 -18.99 -17.23
C LYS A 192 8.82 -18.74 -15.94
N SER A 193 7.77 -19.54 -15.72
CA SER A 193 6.99 -19.49 -14.47
C SER A 193 7.89 -19.78 -13.28
N ALA A 194 7.70 -19.00 -12.22
CA ALA A 194 8.41 -19.15 -10.97
C ALA A 194 7.59 -18.61 -9.81
N GLY A 195 7.90 -19.08 -8.62
CA GLY A 195 7.32 -18.57 -7.38
C GLY A 195 8.38 -18.12 -6.41
N GLN A 196 7.98 -17.28 -5.45
CA GLN A 196 8.84 -16.70 -4.45
C GLN A 196 8.17 -16.61 -3.09
N PRO A 197 8.62 -17.38 -2.09
CA PRO A 197 8.29 -17.12 -0.70
C PRO A 197 8.90 -15.80 -0.24
N MET A 198 8.19 -15.10 0.62
CA MET A 198 8.63 -13.83 1.22
C MET A 198 8.43 -13.87 2.73
N LEU A 199 9.39 -13.34 3.46
CA LEU A 199 9.30 -13.07 4.89
C LEU A 199 9.70 -11.64 5.14
N GLY A 200 9.06 -10.98 6.09
CA GLY A 200 9.34 -9.57 6.30
C GLY A 200 8.81 -9.00 7.59
N PHE A 201 9.00 -7.70 7.70
CA PHE A 201 8.57 -6.89 8.82
C PHE A 201 7.89 -5.63 8.30
N GLU A 202 6.85 -5.20 8.98
CA GLU A 202 6.05 -4.04 8.59
C GLU A 202 5.77 -3.13 9.78
N LEU A 203 5.86 -1.83 9.54
CA LEU A 203 5.45 -0.77 10.46
C LEU A 203 4.36 0.06 9.81
N TYR A 204 3.28 0.33 10.53
CA TYR A 204 2.18 1.11 10.02
C TYR A 204 1.64 2.10 11.03
N TRP A 205 1.19 3.25 10.50
CA TRP A 205 0.39 4.21 11.23
C TRP A 205 -0.76 4.67 10.35
N VAL A 206 -1.95 4.60 10.89
CA VAL A 206 -3.18 4.99 10.22
C VAL A 206 -4.06 5.74 11.19
N GLY A 207 -4.75 6.75 10.72
CA GLY A 207 -5.70 7.45 11.54
C GLY A 207 -6.69 8.28 10.74
N SER A 208 -7.73 8.68 11.43
CA SER A 208 -8.74 9.58 10.89
C SER A 208 -9.21 10.55 11.97
N ALA A 209 -9.56 11.75 11.55
CA ALA A 209 -10.13 12.79 12.40
C ALA A 209 -11.22 13.54 11.65
N ALA A 210 -12.23 13.96 12.38
CA ALA A 210 -13.34 14.77 11.91
C ALA A 210 -13.59 15.92 12.89
N ASP A 211 -14.28 16.97 12.44
CA ASP A 211 -14.66 18.10 13.29
C ASP A 211 -15.87 17.75 14.18
N SER A 212 -16.66 16.75 13.78
CA SER A 212 -17.78 16.16 14.52
C SER A 212 -17.70 14.64 14.57
N SER A 213 -18.68 13.96 15.17
CA SER A 213 -18.70 12.50 15.24
C SER A 213 -18.60 11.86 13.85
N PHE A 214 -17.86 10.73 13.77
CA PHE A 214 -17.93 9.84 12.61
C PHE A 214 -19.30 9.18 12.44
N VAL A 215 -20.02 8.98 13.56
CA VAL A 215 -21.38 8.44 13.54
C VAL A 215 -22.35 9.54 13.14
N PRO A 216 -23.03 9.44 11.99
CA PRO A 216 -24.00 10.45 11.57
C PRO A 216 -25.19 10.52 12.58
N SER A 217 -25.69 11.72 12.84
CA SER A 217 -26.86 11.90 13.73
C SER A 217 -28.14 11.26 13.19
N LYS A 218 -28.20 11.09 11.85
CA LYS A 218 -29.30 10.44 11.14
C LYS A 218 -29.13 8.93 10.97
N LEU A 219 -28.18 8.30 11.68
CA LEU A 219 -27.99 6.86 11.59
C LEU A 219 -29.25 6.15 12.09
N GLU A 220 -29.75 5.17 11.35
CA GLU A 220 -30.91 4.40 11.70
C GLU A 220 -30.69 3.59 12.98
N ASN A 221 -29.57 2.88 13.08
CA ASN A 221 -29.17 2.17 14.27
C ASN A 221 -28.54 3.08 15.32
N LYS A 222 -29.32 3.44 16.37
CA LYS A 222 -28.87 4.33 17.44
C LYS A 222 -27.86 3.68 18.41
N ASN A 223 -27.81 2.34 18.46
CA ASN A 223 -26.87 1.61 19.31
C ASN A 223 -25.53 1.37 18.64
N PHE A 224 -25.38 1.73 17.35
CA PHE A 224 -24.12 1.59 16.63
C PHE A 224 -22.95 2.12 17.46
N PHE A 225 -21.90 1.29 17.58
CA PHE A 225 -20.70 1.57 18.33
C PHE A 225 -20.97 1.83 19.84
N ASP A 226 -21.88 1.05 20.44
CA ASP A 226 -22.38 1.23 21.82
C ASP A 226 -22.87 2.66 22.10
N GLY A 227 -23.45 3.35 21.11
CA GLY A 227 -23.85 4.74 21.21
C GLY A 227 -22.70 5.72 21.40
N ILE A 228 -21.44 5.29 21.23
CA ILE A 228 -20.26 6.14 21.44
C ILE A 228 -20.04 7.06 20.24
N ASN A 229 -20.13 8.36 20.48
CA ASN A 229 -19.75 9.38 19.52
C ASN A 229 -18.26 9.64 19.60
N PHE A 230 -17.54 9.40 18.52
CA PHE A 230 -16.11 9.64 18.42
C PHE A 230 -15.77 10.43 17.14
N ASN A 231 -14.73 11.23 17.20
CA ASN A 231 -14.30 12.10 16.11
C ASN A 231 -12.83 11.92 15.73
N LYS A 232 -12.10 11.04 16.40
CA LYS A 232 -10.71 10.74 16.08
C LYS A 232 -10.34 9.33 16.49
N TRP A 233 -9.62 8.65 15.62
CA TRP A 233 -8.96 7.40 15.93
C TRP A 233 -7.56 7.36 15.31
N ARG A 234 -6.65 6.62 15.92
CA ARG A 234 -5.30 6.36 15.46
C ARG A 234 -4.92 4.92 15.76
N PHE A 235 -4.11 4.37 14.90
CA PHE A 235 -3.59 3.03 15.04
C PHE A 235 -2.12 3.00 14.62
N TYR A 236 -1.27 2.42 15.45
CA TYR A 236 0.15 2.19 15.19
C TYR A 236 0.39 0.69 15.33
N SER A 237 1.16 0.09 14.44
CA SER A 237 1.34 -1.36 14.45
C SER A 237 2.71 -1.78 13.98
N MET A 238 3.18 -2.89 14.55
CA MET A 238 4.38 -3.61 14.17
C MET A 238 4.01 -5.06 13.88
N ASN A 239 4.37 -5.56 12.70
CA ASN A 239 3.94 -6.86 12.24
C ASN A 239 5.08 -7.67 11.66
N LEU A 240 5.04 -8.97 11.86
CA LEU A 240 5.77 -9.95 11.07
C LEU A 240 4.89 -10.40 9.91
N THR A 241 5.47 -10.54 8.75
CA THR A 241 4.76 -10.89 7.53
C THR A 241 5.38 -12.11 6.87
N GLY A 242 4.53 -12.94 6.33
CA GLY A 242 4.90 -14.06 5.48
C GLY A 242 3.99 -14.12 4.27
N GLY A 243 4.53 -14.57 3.15
CA GLY A 243 3.74 -14.64 1.94
C GLY A 243 4.39 -15.37 0.80
N TYR A 244 3.66 -15.41 -0.30
CA TYR A 244 4.10 -16.05 -1.52
C TYR A 244 3.61 -15.27 -2.74
N ALA A 245 4.48 -15.15 -3.72
CA ALA A 245 4.13 -14.61 -5.03
C ALA A 245 4.46 -15.65 -6.11
N TYR A 246 3.60 -15.75 -7.11
CA TYR A 246 3.80 -16.64 -8.27
C TYR A 246 3.55 -15.86 -9.55
N THR A 247 4.43 -16.06 -10.53
CA THR A 247 4.25 -15.56 -11.89
C THR A 247 4.13 -16.76 -12.84
N LEU A 248 2.94 -16.92 -13.40
CA LEU A 248 2.67 -17.84 -14.51
C LEU A 248 3.08 -17.16 -15.81
N VAL A 249 3.93 -17.80 -16.61
CA VAL A 249 4.37 -17.31 -17.92
C VAL A 249 3.87 -18.23 -19.01
N ILE A 250 3.22 -17.66 -20.02
CA ILE A 250 2.68 -18.36 -21.19
C ILE A 250 3.42 -17.88 -22.44
N HIS A 251 3.96 -18.81 -23.22
CA HIS A 251 4.72 -18.56 -24.45
C HIS A 251 5.85 -17.51 -24.29
N LYS A 252 6.47 -17.45 -23.10
CA LYS A 252 7.57 -16.52 -22.74
C LYS A 252 7.19 -15.01 -22.76
N ARG A 253 6.03 -14.63 -23.26
CA ARG A 253 5.62 -13.23 -23.51
C ARG A 253 4.46 -12.76 -22.64
N PHE A 254 3.46 -13.57 -22.45
CA PHE A 254 2.32 -13.25 -21.58
C PHE A 254 2.58 -13.79 -20.18
N PHE A 255 2.25 -12.97 -19.17
CA PHE A 255 2.33 -13.42 -17.78
C PHE A 255 1.11 -12.97 -16.97
N VAL A 256 0.81 -13.76 -15.96
CA VAL A 256 -0.11 -13.42 -14.87
C VAL A 256 0.64 -13.64 -13.55
N MET A 257 0.64 -12.64 -12.69
CA MET A 257 1.28 -12.69 -11.37
C MET A 257 0.24 -12.50 -10.29
N ALA A 258 0.30 -13.33 -9.26
CA ALA A 258 -0.45 -13.18 -8.03
C ALA A 258 0.49 -13.30 -6.83
N GLY A 259 0.34 -12.40 -5.88
CA GLY A 259 1.09 -12.40 -4.62
C GLY A 259 0.16 -12.08 -3.45
N LEU A 260 0.34 -12.80 -2.35
CA LEU A 260 -0.40 -12.60 -1.12
C LEU A 260 0.57 -12.66 0.06
N ASN A 261 0.59 -11.60 0.84
CA ASN A 261 1.29 -11.55 2.12
C ASN A 261 0.26 -11.38 3.24
N GLY A 262 0.36 -12.21 4.26
CA GLY A 262 -0.38 -12.08 5.50
C GLY A 262 0.57 -11.63 6.61
N SER A 263 0.13 -10.66 7.42
CA SER A 263 0.94 -10.13 8.51
C SER A 263 0.17 -10.19 9.81
N MET A 264 0.85 -10.55 10.87
CA MET A 264 0.34 -10.57 12.24
C MET A 264 1.26 -9.79 13.14
N GLY A 265 0.69 -9.07 14.09
CA GLY A 265 1.47 -8.26 15.00
C GLY A 265 0.64 -7.67 16.14
N ILE A 266 1.21 -6.69 16.77
CA ILE A 266 0.59 -5.92 17.85
C ILE A 266 0.51 -4.46 17.46
N GLY A 267 -0.53 -3.80 17.93
CA GLY A 267 -0.70 -2.37 17.66
C GLY A 267 -1.44 -1.64 18.76
N GLU A 268 -1.10 -0.38 18.94
CA GLU A 268 -1.81 0.53 19.83
C GLU A 268 -2.93 1.22 19.08
N TYR A 269 -4.15 1.08 19.59
CA TYR A 269 -5.32 1.79 19.11
C TYR A 269 -5.73 2.89 20.06
N GLN A 270 -5.90 4.09 19.55
CA GLN A 270 -6.37 5.26 20.29
C GLN A 270 -7.66 5.77 19.69
N LEU A 271 -8.71 5.86 20.51
CA LEU A 271 -9.99 6.43 20.15
C LEU A 271 -10.23 7.70 20.99
N SER A 272 -10.66 8.80 20.37
CA SER A 272 -11.06 10.02 21.05
C SER A 272 -12.55 10.25 20.85
N ARG A 273 -13.28 10.38 21.96
CA ARG A 273 -14.70 10.73 21.95
C ARG A 273 -14.91 12.20 21.67
N VAL A 274 -16.06 12.54 21.14
CA VAL A 274 -16.51 13.93 21.11
C VAL A 274 -16.65 14.39 22.58
N GLY A 275 -16.02 15.52 22.93
CA GLY A 275 -15.92 15.95 24.33
C GLY A 275 -14.57 15.63 25.01
N GLY A 276 -13.63 14.96 24.30
CA GLY A 276 -12.22 14.94 24.67
C GLY A 276 -11.72 13.71 25.44
N SER A 277 -12.59 12.81 25.93
CA SER A 277 -12.12 11.59 26.59
C SER A 277 -11.44 10.65 25.59
N LYS A 278 -10.37 9.97 26.05
CA LYS A 278 -9.57 9.07 25.20
C LYS A 278 -9.61 7.64 25.73
N MET A 279 -9.62 6.71 24.83
CA MET A 279 -9.52 5.30 25.10
C MET A 279 -8.32 4.74 24.35
N ASN A 280 -7.37 4.14 25.06
CA ASN A 280 -6.19 3.51 24.47
C ASN A 280 -6.19 2.02 24.81
N ARG A 281 -5.87 1.18 23.83
CA ARG A 281 -5.72 -0.26 24.01
C ARG A 281 -4.67 -0.80 23.07
N ILE A 282 -3.99 -1.84 23.49
CA ILE A 282 -3.10 -2.64 22.65
C ILE A 282 -3.83 -3.90 22.25
N TYR A 283 -3.82 -4.20 20.97
CA TYR A 283 -4.49 -5.36 20.39
C TYR A 283 -3.58 -6.10 19.41
N PRO A 284 -3.78 -7.42 19.28
CA PRO A 284 -3.29 -8.13 18.12
C PRO A 284 -4.01 -7.59 16.87
N ASN A 285 -3.28 -7.51 15.78
CA ASN A 285 -3.84 -7.06 14.52
C ASN A 285 -3.41 -7.98 13.37
N PHE A 286 -4.14 -7.86 12.28
CA PHE A 286 -3.89 -8.63 11.08
C PHE A 286 -3.94 -7.69 9.86
N SER A 287 -3.03 -7.91 8.91
CA SER A 287 -3.07 -7.23 7.62
C SER A 287 -2.88 -8.19 6.46
N LEU A 288 -3.42 -7.80 5.31
CA LEU A 288 -3.27 -8.50 4.04
C LEU A 288 -2.73 -7.55 2.99
N ASN A 289 -1.70 -7.98 2.28
CA ASN A 289 -1.15 -7.27 1.13
C ASN A 289 -1.28 -8.17 -0.10
N GLN A 290 -2.14 -7.74 -1.02
CA GLN A 290 -2.47 -8.45 -2.26
C GLN A 290 -1.83 -7.72 -3.43
N LYS A 291 -1.12 -8.45 -4.26
CA LYS A 291 -0.46 -7.92 -5.47
C LYS A 291 -0.88 -8.79 -6.66
N LEU A 292 -1.48 -8.18 -7.66
CA LEU A 292 -1.83 -8.83 -8.91
C LEU A 292 -1.15 -8.10 -10.07
N GLY A 293 -0.84 -8.82 -11.12
CA GLY A 293 -0.28 -8.24 -12.32
C GLY A 293 -0.53 -9.14 -13.52
N MET A 294 -0.74 -8.54 -14.68
CA MET A 294 -0.73 -9.24 -15.95
C MET A 294 -0.14 -8.35 -17.02
N GLY A 295 0.44 -8.95 -18.03
CA GLY A 295 1.00 -8.18 -19.12
C GLY A 295 1.56 -9.01 -20.24
N TYR A 296 1.83 -8.32 -21.32
CA TYR A 296 2.41 -8.90 -22.52
C TYR A 296 3.68 -8.13 -22.88
N HIS A 297 4.76 -8.88 -23.09
CA HIS A 297 6.05 -8.37 -23.55
C HIS A 297 6.19 -8.54 -25.05
N PHE A 298 6.24 -7.44 -25.77
CA PHE A 298 6.84 -7.36 -27.08
C PHE A 298 8.35 -7.15 -26.93
N ASP A 299 9.09 -7.15 -28.03
CA ASP A 299 10.55 -7.02 -27.92
C ASP A 299 10.98 -5.70 -27.24
N ARG A 300 10.37 -4.57 -27.62
CA ARG A 300 10.65 -3.25 -27.04
C ARG A 300 9.48 -2.62 -26.31
N LEU A 301 8.29 -3.15 -26.48
CA LEU A 301 7.07 -2.63 -25.88
C LEU A 301 6.55 -3.59 -24.82
N PHE A 302 5.98 -3.04 -23.77
CA PHE A 302 5.23 -3.75 -22.74
C PHE A 302 3.86 -3.12 -22.58
N VAL A 303 2.84 -3.94 -22.48
CA VAL A 303 1.48 -3.53 -22.12
C VAL A 303 1.01 -4.40 -20.97
N GLY A 304 0.48 -3.80 -19.91
CA GLY A 304 0.02 -4.57 -18.77
C GLY A 304 -0.71 -3.74 -17.73
N MET A 305 -1.26 -4.45 -16.76
CA MET A 305 -1.94 -3.88 -15.62
C MET A 305 -1.44 -4.49 -14.32
N SER A 306 -1.55 -3.74 -13.24
CA SER A 306 -1.20 -4.19 -11.91
C SER A 306 -2.15 -3.62 -10.87
N LEU A 307 -2.44 -4.42 -9.85
CA LEU A 307 -3.18 -4.05 -8.66
C LEU A 307 -2.30 -4.31 -7.45
N ALA A 308 -2.17 -3.32 -6.60
CA ALA A 308 -1.67 -3.48 -5.24
C ALA A 308 -2.77 -3.07 -4.28
N ASN A 309 -3.15 -3.94 -3.37
CA ASN A 309 -4.18 -3.69 -2.37
C ASN A 309 -3.67 -4.09 -1.00
N PHE A 310 -3.79 -3.19 -0.07
CA PHE A 310 -3.37 -3.35 1.30
C PHE A 310 -4.54 -3.14 2.24
N GLN A 311 -4.75 -4.07 3.17
CA GLN A 311 -5.87 -4.03 4.12
C GLN A 311 -5.40 -4.26 5.54
N TYR A 312 -5.88 -3.41 6.43
CA TYR A 312 -5.78 -3.54 7.87
C TYR A 312 -7.12 -3.90 8.47
N PHE A 313 -7.07 -4.77 9.45
CA PHE A 313 -8.21 -5.09 10.29
C PHE A 313 -7.77 -5.04 11.75
N THR A 314 -8.34 -4.12 12.52
CA THR A 314 -8.03 -3.94 13.93
C THR A 314 -9.27 -3.82 14.78
N PRO A 315 -9.33 -4.50 15.95
CA PRO A 315 -10.37 -4.25 16.93
C PRO A 315 -10.23 -2.83 17.49
N THR A 316 -11.32 -2.29 18.01
CA THR A 316 -11.33 -1.00 18.71
C THR A 316 -11.49 -1.19 20.21
N PRO A 317 -11.29 -0.16 21.04
CA PRO A 317 -11.58 -0.22 22.48
C PRO A 317 -13.07 -0.47 22.84
N VAL A 318 -13.97 -0.39 21.88
CA VAL A 318 -15.40 -0.65 22.03
C VAL A 318 -15.70 -2.11 21.67
N LYS A 319 -16.54 -2.78 22.48
CA LYS A 319 -16.82 -4.20 22.33
C LYS A 319 -17.43 -4.52 20.95
N GLN A 320 -17.01 -5.62 20.35
CA GLN A 320 -17.47 -6.12 19.05
C GLN A 320 -17.36 -5.13 17.88
N THR A 321 -16.54 -4.09 18.02
CA THR A 321 -16.34 -3.08 16.99
C THR A 321 -14.92 -3.12 16.42
N TYR A 322 -14.81 -2.82 15.14
CA TYR A 322 -13.57 -2.94 14.39
C TYR A 322 -13.42 -1.77 13.41
N ILE A 323 -12.19 -1.46 13.06
CA ILE A 323 -11.92 -0.63 11.90
C ILE A 323 -11.17 -1.46 10.86
N ARG A 324 -11.71 -1.45 9.65
CA ARG A 324 -11.03 -1.92 8.46
C ARG A 324 -10.59 -0.69 7.66
N TRP A 325 -9.32 -0.61 7.41
CA TRP A 325 -8.75 0.40 6.52
C TRP A 325 -8.11 -0.31 5.33
N SER A 326 -8.33 0.21 4.13
CA SER A 326 -7.76 -0.31 2.92
C SER A 326 -7.22 0.81 2.05
N THR A 327 -6.10 0.55 1.39
CA THR A 327 -5.54 1.44 0.37
C THR A 327 -5.03 0.60 -0.79
N GLY A 328 -5.07 1.16 -1.97
CA GLY A 328 -4.60 0.43 -3.13
C GLY A 328 -4.46 1.31 -4.36
N ASN A 329 -3.92 0.66 -5.39
CA ASN A 329 -3.64 1.29 -6.68
C ASN A 329 -3.85 0.27 -7.79
N LEU A 330 -4.84 0.50 -8.63
CA LEU A 330 -5.00 -0.17 -9.91
C LEU A 330 -4.31 0.67 -10.97
N ARG A 331 -3.38 0.08 -11.72
CA ARG A 331 -2.59 0.78 -12.73
C ARG A 331 -2.56 0.01 -14.05
N PHE A 332 -2.80 0.72 -15.13
CA PHE A 332 -2.55 0.28 -16.50
C PHE A 332 -1.28 0.96 -17.02
N ASN A 333 -0.41 0.22 -17.68
CA ASN A 333 0.88 0.72 -18.16
C ASN A 333 1.11 0.34 -19.62
N ILE A 334 1.66 1.29 -20.38
CA ILE A 334 2.32 1.06 -21.66
C ILE A 334 3.78 1.53 -21.46
N ALA A 335 4.73 0.64 -21.62
CA ALA A 335 6.14 0.96 -21.39
C ALA A 335 7.01 0.62 -22.59
N TRP A 336 7.93 1.51 -22.90
CA TRP A 336 8.87 1.41 -24.03
C TRP A 336 10.27 1.22 -23.51
N ARG A 337 11.00 0.23 -24.05
CA ARG A 337 12.41 -0.03 -23.74
C ARG A 337 13.29 0.63 -24.81
N ILE A 338 14.17 1.51 -24.37
CA ILE A 338 15.12 2.21 -25.22
C ILE A 338 16.52 1.78 -24.79
N SER A 339 17.20 1.05 -25.67
CA SER A 339 18.58 0.62 -25.42
C SER A 339 19.53 1.81 -25.59
N LEU A 340 20.24 2.14 -24.52
CA LEU A 340 21.23 3.21 -24.53
C LEU A 340 22.54 2.73 -25.11
N LYS A 341 23.14 3.52 -26.01
CA LYS A 341 24.44 3.20 -26.66
C LYS A 341 25.62 3.21 -25.67
N LYS A 342 25.48 3.96 -24.57
CA LYS A 342 26.49 4.02 -23.50
C LYS A 342 25.80 3.78 -22.17
N ASP A 343 26.40 2.97 -21.32
CA ASP A 343 25.94 2.77 -19.95
C ASP A 343 26.19 4.06 -19.13
N VAL A 344 25.12 4.66 -18.62
CA VAL A 344 25.22 5.82 -17.74
C VAL A 344 25.46 5.31 -16.32
N GLU A 345 26.65 5.53 -15.80
CA GLU A 345 27.00 5.11 -14.45
C GLU A 345 26.36 6.04 -13.42
N ILE A 346 25.34 5.54 -12.71
CA ILE A 346 24.74 6.27 -11.58
C ILE A 346 25.49 5.84 -10.32
N ARG A 347 26.24 6.75 -9.71
CA ARG A 347 26.98 6.55 -8.45
C ARG A 347 26.36 7.39 -7.33
N PRO A 348 25.34 6.90 -6.62
CA PRO A 348 24.61 7.67 -5.61
C PRO A 348 25.51 8.20 -4.49
N TRP A 349 26.57 7.45 -4.12
CA TRP A 349 27.51 7.85 -3.08
C TRP A 349 28.36 9.09 -3.43
N LYS A 350 28.49 9.45 -4.70
CA LYS A 350 29.13 10.70 -5.10
C LYS A 350 28.26 11.96 -4.87
N TRP A 351 26.96 11.79 -4.59
CA TRP A 351 26.05 12.91 -4.32
C TRP A 351 26.10 13.35 -2.85
N PHE A 352 26.67 12.54 -1.96
CA PHE A 352 26.74 12.79 -0.52
C PHE A 352 28.13 13.22 -0.04
N GLY A 353 28.97 13.73 -0.92
CA GLY A 353 30.24 14.37 -0.64
C GLY A 353 31.45 13.46 -0.80
N SER A 354 32.44 14.00 -1.43
CA SER A 354 33.86 13.65 -1.32
C SER A 354 34.37 14.16 0.01
#